data_d865234468f0e5594f9e90bcb7534a53
#
_entry.id   d865234468f0e5594f9e90bcb7534a53
#
_cell.length_a   1.000
_cell.length_b   1.000
_cell.length_c   1.000
_cell.angle_alpha   90.00
_cell.angle_beta   90.00
_cell.angle_gamma   90.00
#
_symmetry.space_group_name_H-M   'P 1'
#
loop_
_entity.id
_entity.type
_entity.pdbx_description
1 polymer ?
#
loop_
_entity_poly.entity_id
_entity_poly.type
_entity_poly.pdbx_seq_one_letter_code
_entity_poly.pdbx_strand_id
1 'polypeptide(L)'
;YVRRVVERVDVPVVLHVCGQTTKLIPSFVRDPVQGLSLDTDVDLAAIAPGVPKDVAIIGNVSPVDEMLNGTPRSIRDAVAKLGAAMASYPNFAPSTGCDVPPNAPKENLEAFTAAVRELG
;
A
#
# COMPACT_ATOMS: atom_id res chain seq x y z
N TYR A 1 -1.79 -6.90 -21.06
CA TYR A 1 -2.97 -7.61 -20.49
C TYR A 1 -3.77 -6.71 -19.55
N VAL A 2 -3.16 -6.02 -18.58
CA VAL A 2 -3.84 -5.14 -17.59
C VAL A 2 -4.75 -4.13 -18.29
N ARG A 3 -4.23 -3.35 -19.24
CA ARG A 3 -5.01 -2.38 -20.02
C ARG A 3 -6.29 -2.96 -20.61
N ARG A 4 -6.19 -4.15 -21.23
CA ARG A 4 -7.34 -4.81 -21.88
C ARG A 4 -8.45 -5.23 -20.89
N VAL A 5 -8.09 -5.44 -19.62
CA VAL A 5 -9.04 -5.72 -18.54
C VAL A 5 -9.67 -4.42 -18.07
N VAL A 6 -8.85 -3.42 -17.76
CA VAL A 6 -9.31 -2.11 -17.25
C VAL A 6 -10.26 -1.42 -18.23
N GLU A 7 -9.95 -1.45 -19.54
CA GLU A 7 -10.80 -0.85 -20.59
C GLU A 7 -12.16 -1.54 -20.79
N ARG A 8 -12.42 -2.67 -20.11
CA ARG A 8 -13.68 -3.43 -20.22
C ARG A 8 -14.59 -3.33 -19.00
N VAL A 9 -14.18 -2.58 -17.99
CA VAL A 9 -14.95 -2.40 -16.77
C VAL A 9 -15.23 -0.92 -16.55
N ASP A 10 -16.45 -0.60 -16.10
CA ASP A 10 -16.90 0.77 -15.83
C ASP A 10 -16.76 1.13 -14.34
N VAL A 11 -15.72 0.62 -13.69
CA VAL A 11 -15.43 0.86 -12.27
C VAL A 11 -13.94 1.17 -12.08
N PRO A 12 -13.58 1.94 -11.05
CA PRO A 12 -12.17 2.15 -10.70
C PRO A 12 -11.45 0.83 -10.46
N VAL A 13 -10.24 0.71 -11.01
CA VAL A 13 -9.42 -0.50 -10.87
C VAL A 13 -8.15 -0.18 -10.10
N VAL A 14 -7.92 -0.94 -9.03
CA VAL A 14 -6.65 -0.96 -8.31
C VAL A 14 -5.86 -2.19 -8.72
N LEU A 15 -4.64 -1.99 -9.21
CA LEU A 15 -3.73 -3.08 -9.55
C LEU A 15 -2.93 -3.47 -8.30
N HIS A 16 -3.11 -4.71 -7.83
CA HIS A 16 -2.27 -5.27 -6.77
C HIS A 16 -1.21 -6.20 -7.36
N VAL A 17 0.04 -6.00 -6.93
CA VAL A 17 1.16 -6.85 -7.35
C VAL A 17 2.08 -7.12 -6.18
N CYS A 18 2.26 -8.41 -5.85
CA CYS A 18 3.15 -8.86 -4.79
C CYS A 18 4.63 -8.82 -5.20
N GLY A 19 5.51 -8.75 -4.21
CA GLY A 19 6.96 -8.82 -4.34
C GLY A 19 7.62 -7.55 -4.84
N GLN A 20 8.90 -7.67 -5.16
CA GLN A 20 9.75 -6.53 -5.56
C GLN A 20 9.41 -6.07 -6.99
N THR A 21 8.45 -5.15 -7.10
CA THR A 21 7.94 -4.64 -8.39
C THR A 21 8.41 -3.24 -8.75
N THR A 22 9.36 -2.67 -8.01
CA THR A 22 9.88 -1.29 -8.23
C THR A 22 10.20 -0.99 -9.69
N LYS A 23 10.86 -1.93 -10.39
CA LYS A 23 11.24 -1.76 -11.80
C LYS A 23 10.05 -1.79 -12.77
N LEU A 24 8.90 -2.28 -12.33
CA LEU A 24 7.68 -2.39 -13.15
C LEU A 24 6.75 -1.18 -13.01
N ILE A 25 6.95 -0.33 -11.99
CA ILE A 25 6.12 0.85 -11.75
C ILE A 25 5.95 1.73 -13.01
N PRO A 26 7.03 2.06 -13.77
CA PRO A 26 6.86 2.84 -15.00
C PRO A 26 5.98 2.18 -16.07
N SER A 27 5.82 0.86 -16.02
CA SER A 27 4.90 0.13 -16.90
C SER A 27 3.46 0.17 -16.37
N PHE A 28 3.28 0.00 -15.06
CA PHE A 28 1.97 0.00 -14.42
C PHE A 28 1.23 1.33 -14.56
N VAL A 29 1.95 2.45 -14.39
CA VAL A 29 1.36 3.79 -14.52
C VAL A 29 0.99 4.19 -15.96
N ARG A 30 1.37 3.39 -16.95
CA ARG A 30 0.92 3.55 -18.36
C ARG A 30 -0.44 2.93 -18.61
N ASP A 31 -0.87 2.02 -17.75
CA ASP A 31 -2.19 1.41 -17.82
C ASP A 31 -3.21 2.33 -17.10
N PRO A 32 -4.46 2.40 -17.53
CA PRO A 32 -5.45 3.32 -16.99
C PRO A 32 -6.01 2.84 -15.63
N VAL A 33 -5.13 2.49 -14.71
CA VAL A 33 -5.50 2.10 -13.33
C VAL A 33 -5.65 3.33 -12.45
N GLN A 34 -6.54 3.27 -11.47
CA GLN A 34 -6.80 4.35 -10.51
C GLN A 34 -6.01 4.18 -9.22
N GLY A 35 -5.34 3.04 -9.03
CA GLY A 35 -4.46 2.82 -7.89
C GLY A 35 -3.49 1.67 -8.10
N LEU A 36 -2.39 1.73 -7.36
CA LEU A 36 -1.39 0.68 -7.24
C LEU A 36 -1.33 0.24 -5.78
N SER A 37 -1.64 -1.02 -5.51
CA SER A 37 -1.45 -1.66 -4.21
C SER A 37 -0.17 -2.48 -4.25
N LEU A 38 0.80 -2.10 -3.42
CA LEU A 38 2.18 -2.55 -3.56
C LEU A 38 2.66 -3.28 -2.31
N ASP A 39 3.46 -4.31 -2.55
CA ASP A 39 4.05 -5.15 -1.51
C ASP A 39 5.04 -4.38 -0.61
N THR A 40 5.30 -4.93 0.56
CA THR A 40 6.27 -4.44 1.55
C THR A 40 7.68 -4.27 0.99
N ASP A 41 8.05 -5.07 0.00
CA ASP A 41 9.36 -5.02 -0.66
C ASP A 41 9.57 -3.76 -1.52
N VAL A 42 8.52 -2.97 -1.75
CA VAL A 42 8.60 -1.73 -2.54
C VAL A 42 8.77 -0.53 -1.63
N ASP A 43 9.83 0.25 -1.83
CA ASP A 43 9.98 1.56 -1.18
C ASP A 43 9.00 2.57 -1.83
N LEU A 44 7.87 2.83 -1.15
CA LEU A 44 6.84 3.72 -1.68
C LEU A 44 7.33 5.14 -1.88
N ALA A 45 8.16 5.66 -0.97
CA ALA A 45 8.69 7.03 -1.07
C ALA A 45 9.63 7.17 -2.28
N ALA A 46 10.38 6.12 -2.58
CA ALA A 46 11.27 6.11 -3.74
C ALA A 46 10.53 6.08 -5.08
N ILE A 47 9.37 5.40 -5.15
CA ILE A 47 8.59 5.27 -6.39
C ILE A 47 7.57 6.40 -6.57
N ALA A 48 7.11 7.01 -5.50
CA ALA A 48 6.03 8.00 -5.53
C ALA A 48 6.24 9.19 -6.49
N PRO A 49 7.48 9.73 -6.67
CA PRO A 49 7.71 10.77 -7.68
C PRO A 49 7.38 10.36 -9.11
N GLY A 50 7.41 9.07 -9.41
CA GLY A 50 7.10 8.51 -10.74
C GLY A 50 5.63 8.10 -10.93
N VAL A 51 4.79 8.20 -9.90
CA VAL A 51 3.37 7.87 -9.94
C VAL A 51 2.53 9.12 -10.17
N PRO A 52 1.63 9.16 -11.17
CA PRO A 52 0.72 10.28 -11.38
C PRO A 52 -0.13 10.57 -10.12
N LYS A 53 -0.43 11.86 -9.88
CA LYS A 53 -1.16 12.29 -8.68
C LYS A 53 -2.62 11.82 -8.61
N ASP A 54 -3.17 11.41 -9.73
CA ASP A 54 -4.51 10.85 -9.87
C ASP A 54 -4.54 9.31 -9.74
N VAL A 55 -3.37 8.69 -9.55
CA VAL A 55 -3.24 7.26 -9.25
C VAL A 55 -2.92 7.07 -7.78
N ALA A 56 -3.79 6.39 -7.04
CA ALA A 56 -3.57 6.11 -5.63
C ALA A 56 -2.36 5.18 -5.40
N ILE A 57 -1.53 5.51 -4.41
CA ILE A 57 -0.45 4.65 -3.93
C ILE A 57 -0.93 4.00 -2.63
N ILE A 58 -1.09 2.67 -2.61
CA ILE A 58 -1.71 1.93 -1.52
C ILE A 58 -0.69 0.93 -0.95
N GLY A 59 -0.50 0.93 0.33
CA GLY A 59 0.42 0.01 1.02
C GLY A 59 1.14 0.69 2.18
N ASN A 60 2.21 0.14 2.75
CA ASN A 60 2.68 -1.25 2.55
C ASN A 60 3.31 -1.81 3.85
N VAL A 61 2.57 -1.66 4.96
CA VAL A 61 2.99 -2.28 6.24
C VAL A 61 3.06 -3.80 6.08
N SER A 62 4.13 -4.43 6.61
CA SER A 62 4.36 -5.87 6.47
C SER A 62 3.22 -6.69 7.09
N PRO A 63 2.53 -7.54 6.32
CA PRO A 63 1.51 -8.43 6.85
C PRO A 63 2.07 -9.54 7.73
N VAL A 64 3.32 -9.95 7.50
CA VAL A 64 3.95 -11.03 8.27
C VAL A 64 4.75 -10.47 9.44
N ASP A 65 5.66 -9.53 9.20
CA ASP A 65 6.57 -9.06 10.26
C ASP A 65 5.82 -8.20 11.28
N GLU A 66 4.90 -7.34 10.82
CA GLU A 66 4.16 -6.44 11.69
C GLU A 66 2.80 -7.01 12.11
N MET A 67 1.94 -7.39 11.13
CA MET A 67 0.56 -7.75 11.48
C MET A 67 0.47 -9.10 12.17
N LEU A 68 1.30 -10.09 11.77
CA LEU A 68 1.28 -11.42 12.36
C LEU A 68 2.24 -11.53 13.58
N ASN A 69 3.49 -11.14 13.40
CA ASN A 69 4.57 -11.38 14.36
C ASN A 69 4.91 -10.14 15.21
N GLY A 70 4.43 -8.97 14.84
CA GLY A 70 4.67 -7.73 15.54
C GLY A 70 3.78 -7.53 16.78
N THR A 71 3.89 -6.36 17.35
CA THR A 71 3.12 -5.93 18.53
C THR A 71 2.30 -4.68 18.16
N PRO A 72 1.26 -4.32 18.96
CA PRO A 72 0.53 -3.07 18.77
C PRO A 72 1.44 -1.83 18.72
N ARG A 73 2.57 -1.86 19.43
CA ARG A 73 3.55 -0.77 19.43
C ARG A 73 4.34 -0.73 18.11
N SER A 74 4.93 -1.87 17.68
CA SER A 74 5.71 -1.91 16.44
C SER A 74 4.87 -1.52 15.22
N ILE A 75 3.58 -1.89 15.23
CA ILE A 75 2.63 -1.52 14.17
C ILE A 75 2.39 -0.01 14.13
N ARG A 76 2.17 0.64 15.29
CA ARG A 76 2.04 2.10 15.36
C ARG A 76 3.30 2.79 14.85
N ASP A 77 4.48 2.30 15.25
CA ASP A 77 5.76 2.84 14.80
C ASP A 77 5.93 2.68 13.28
N ALA A 78 5.56 1.52 12.72
CA ALA A 78 5.60 1.26 11.28
C ALA A 78 4.64 2.16 10.50
N VAL A 79 3.40 2.31 10.96
CA VAL A 79 2.40 3.19 10.33
C VAL A 79 2.85 4.65 10.40
N ALA A 80 3.34 5.13 11.55
CA ALA A 80 3.84 6.49 11.71
C ALA A 80 5.04 6.78 10.79
N LYS A 81 5.99 5.84 10.71
CA LYS A 81 7.15 5.94 9.81
C LYS A 81 6.71 6.02 8.34
N LEU A 82 5.79 5.17 7.93
CA LEU A 82 5.26 5.14 6.58
C LEU A 82 4.50 6.43 6.26
N GLY A 83 3.63 6.89 7.17
CA GLY A 83 2.90 8.15 7.03
C GLY A 83 3.83 9.35 6.90
N ALA A 84 4.89 9.42 7.71
CA ALA A 84 5.91 10.47 7.61
C ALA A 84 6.65 10.45 6.27
N ALA A 85 7.03 9.27 5.79
CA ALA A 85 7.71 9.11 4.49
C ALA A 85 6.82 9.53 3.30
N MET A 86 5.50 9.34 3.43
CA MET A 86 4.53 9.62 2.39
C MET A 86 3.77 10.94 2.56
N ALA A 87 4.10 11.75 3.56
CA ALA A 87 3.37 12.98 3.91
C ALA A 87 3.23 14.02 2.77
N SER A 88 4.16 14.02 1.82
CA SER A 88 4.14 14.91 0.65
C SER A 88 3.28 14.39 -0.52
N TYR A 89 2.68 13.22 -0.39
CA TYR A 89 1.93 12.54 -1.45
C TYR A 89 0.46 12.39 -1.07
N PRO A 90 -0.42 13.33 -1.50
CA PRO A 90 -1.84 13.34 -1.12
C PRO A 90 -2.63 12.16 -1.71
N ASN A 91 -2.08 11.47 -2.69
CA ASN A 91 -2.63 10.25 -3.29
C ASN A 91 -2.18 8.97 -2.57
N PHE A 92 -1.54 9.08 -1.40
CA PHE A 92 -1.18 7.93 -0.58
C PHE A 92 -2.35 7.47 0.29
N ALA A 93 -2.54 6.15 0.34
CA ALA A 93 -3.48 5.48 1.24
C ALA A 93 -2.75 4.37 2.03
N PRO A 94 -2.61 4.51 3.36
CA PRO A 94 -1.94 3.50 4.18
C PRO A 94 -2.73 2.20 4.19
N SER A 95 -2.03 1.11 3.93
CA SER A 95 -2.58 -0.26 3.94
C SER A 95 -1.49 -1.26 4.32
N THR A 96 -1.84 -2.53 4.43
CA THR A 96 -0.85 -3.62 4.45
C THR A 96 -0.31 -3.86 3.04
N GLY A 97 0.91 -4.36 2.93
CA GLY A 97 1.56 -4.62 1.63
C GLY A 97 0.96 -5.78 0.86
N CYS A 98 0.26 -6.68 1.54
CA CYS A 98 -0.44 -7.83 0.98
C CYS A 98 -1.52 -8.30 1.96
N ASP A 99 -2.17 -9.43 1.68
CA ASP A 99 -3.17 -10.04 2.55
C ASP A 99 -2.61 -10.33 3.95
N VAL A 100 -3.40 -9.96 4.97
CA VAL A 100 -3.04 -10.24 6.36
C VAL A 100 -3.34 -11.72 6.66
N PRO A 101 -2.37 -12.47 7.23
CA PRO A 101 -2.61 -13.85 7.62
C PRO A 101 -3.82 -14.00 8.54
N PRO A 102 -4.67 -15.03 8.36
CA PRO A 102 -5.93 -15.17 9.10
C PRO A 102 -5.75 -15.40 10.61
N ASN A 103 -4.54 -15.78 11.02
CA ASN A 103 -4.15 -15.97 12.42
C ASN A 103 -3.42 -14.74 13.03
N ALA A 104 -3.41 -13.60 12.34
CA ALA A 104 -2.89 -12.37 12.92
C ALA A 104 -3.69 -11.98 14.17
N PRO A 105 -3.02 -11.55 15.27
CA PRO A 105 -3.70 -11.16 16.50
C PRO A 105 -4.68 -10.01 16.25
N LYS A 106 -5.89 -10.12 16.83
CA LYS A 106 -6.93 -9.09 16.69
C LYS A 106 -6.45 -7.71 17.18
N GLU A 107 -5.70 -7.68 18.27
CA GLU A 107 -5.07 -6.48 18.82
C GLU A 107 -4.15 -5.76 17.84
N ASN A 108 -3.48 -6.52 16.95
CA ASN A 108 -2.63 -5.98 15.90
C ASN A 108 -3.46 -5.30 14.80
N LEU A 109 -4.60 -5.89 14.41
CA LEU A 109 -5.54 -5.28 13.47
C LEU A 109 -6.15 -4.00 14.05
N GLU A 110 -6.52 -4.01 15.32
CA GLU A 110 -7.05 -2.84 16.02
C GLU A 110 -6.00 -1.72 16.12
N ALA A 111 -4.74 -2.08 16.45
CA ALA A 111 -3.64 -1.13 16.52
C ALA A 111 -3.33 -0.50 15.16
N PHE A 112 -3.34 -1.28 14.08
CA PHE A 112 -3.16 -0.78 12.72
C PHE A 112 -4.26 0.22 12.36
N THR A 113 -5.52 -0.16 12.58
CA THR A 113 -6.67 0.69 12.26
C THR A 113 -6.64 2.01 13.06
N ALA A 114 -6.28 1.95 14.35
CA ALA A 114 -6.14 3.13 15.19
C ALA A 114 -5.01 4.05 14.68
N ALA A 115 -3.84 3.48 14.41
CA ALA A 115 -2.68 4.23 13.93
C ALA A 115 -2.94 4.92 12.57
N VAL A 116 -3.63 4.25 11.65
CA VAL A 116 -4.01 4.84 10.36
C VAL A 116 -4.95 6.05 10.55
N ARG A 117 -5.91 5.97 11.48
CA ARG A 117 -6.80 7.09 11.78
C ARG A 117 -6.07 8.29 12.40
N GLU A 118 -4.97 8.06 13.09
CA GLU A 118 -4.13 9.11 13.70
C GLU A 118 -3.27 9.85 12.65
N LEU A 119 -3.08 9.30 11.46
CA LEU A 119 -2.37 9.98 10.38
C LEU A 119 -3.19 11.13 9.76
N GLY A 120 -4.45 11.23 10.07
CA GLY A 120 -5.33 12.30 9.59
C GLY A 120 -6.29 11.88 8.56
#